data_818f60f38bd6366200c57b006694a4c3
#
_entry.id   818f60f38bd6366200c57b006694a4c3
#
_cell.length_a   1.000
_cell.length_b   1.000
_cell.length_c   1.000
_cell.angle_alpha   90.00
_cell.angle_beta   90.00
_cell.angle_gamma   90.00
#
_symmetry.space_group_name_H-M   'P 1'
#
loop_
_entity.id
_entity.type
_entity.pdbx_description
1 polymer ?
#
loop_
_entity_poly.entity_id
_entity_poly.type
_entity_poly.pdbx_seq_one_letter_code
_entity_poly.pdbx_strand_id
1 'polypeptide(L)'
;MSTEADEWVQLLSHHPIFTAPLLNSTAVSPPENRGNVRRERIALRGTDMFVAVGNEIRWINLKACKDAFAKSEGERLSENQKQTIQDAVSPKEAVCSVEWSRLGCKELVFDICRLIVNGSGKLIAAVGTHDVAVVEIPKRGAISGRGKGRGAFEAARSDDGPHNAQWTDCQAYFVGTAYPKVRVADVIWHAMSTKDSHLVVLYSNGLLRMFDVSDTVENAEQTISIFGSGYVAAQTVSLSMGNASALGWSRATAYVATTDGSIYALCPLLPRSCLVERKWLVSLHETAVLDLREWQAEEYEADGITYSPPELIAARATESWLAAMIKLAEETDEDLMCLTLPSRLTRPLEPQGPFLMQPDPTPVGQNTDDSDSSADDSCDDVSAILRLETKCGLGIVVVAYCDAHVDVFADLEPVIGCWSGAREMNRERQLPLLATLGTVDLDLKSNVGSAGSQNASANRSSGAVALIGDPLNSCVFYALHSNGVHRVDMRTFGTLLDAAIGQEDAKAKAAFEGLSAAKPAVQCIVNTSFYSGDQHTTPVVGLAVIHDVYLSYSLLALVAPSQLTGASLSLIQEPDAEADAETQAALEQAIADSTGTPRRVNVSYSAKD
;
A
#
# COMPACT_ATOMS: atom_id res chain seq x y z
N MET A 1 10.51 -19.20 17.93
CA MET A 1 10.59 -18.26 19.08
C MET A 1 9.35 -17.41 19.06
N SER A 2 8.59 -17.25 20.15
CA SER A 2 7.38 -16.42 20.12
C SER A 2 7.84 -14.96 20.07
N THR A 3 7.42 -14.24 19.03
CA THR A 3 7.56 -12.79 18.91
C THR A 3 6.48 -12.14 19.79
N GLU A 4 6.59 -12.26 21.11
CA GLU A 4 5.61 -11.68 22.00
C GLU A 4 5.67 -10.16 21.89
N ALA A 5 4.49 -9.55 21.78
CA ALA A 5 4.34 -8.10 21.86
C ALA A 5 4.82 -7.63 23.24
N ASP A 6 5.31 -6.40 23.31
CA ASP A 6 5.58 -5.71 24.56
C ASP A 6 4.33 -5.80 25.48
N GLU A 7 4.50 -6.01 26.75
CA GLU A 7 3.40 -6.24 27.71
C GLU A 7 2.37 -5.10 27.70
N TRP A 8 2.81 -3.86 27.54
CA TRP A 8 1.90 -2.71 27.46
C TRP A 8 0.94 -2.78 26.25
N VAL A 9 1.35 -3.39 25.13
CA VAL A 9 0.50 -3.60 23.93
C VAL A 9 -0.58 -4.64 24.23
N GLN A 10 -0.22 -5.73 24.93
CA GLN A 10 -1.20 -6.74 25.35
C GLN A 10 -2.25 -6.12 26.27
N LEU A 11 -1.84 -5.26 27.19
CA LEU A 11 -2.75 -4.55 28.09
C LEU A 11 -3.62 -3.53 27.36
N LEU A 12 -3.08 -2.86 26.33
CA LEU A 12 -3.83 -1.92 25.49
C LEU A 12 -5.02 -2.60 24.78
N SER A 13 -4.96 -3.91 24.53
CA SER A 13 -6.09 -4.66 23.95
C SER A 13 -7.39 -4.55 24.75
N HIS A 14 -7.30 -4.28 26.06
CA HIS A 14 -8.45 -4.11 26.96
C HIS A 14 -8.94 -2.67 27.07
N HIS A 15 -8.30 -1.74 26.36
CA HIS A 15 -8.63 -0.32 26.45
C HIS A 15 -10.04 -0.02 25.89
N PRO A 16 -10.84 0.85 26.55
CA PRO A 16 -12.20 1.18 26.12
C PRO A 16 -12.33 1.76 24.70
N ILE A 17 -11.24 2.26 24.12
CA ILE A 17 -11.23 2.78 22.74
C ILE A 17 -11.73 1.76 21.71
N PHE A 18 -11.53 0.46 21.96
CA PHE A 18 -11.95 -0.61 21.07
C PHE A 18 -13.37 -1.11 21.31
N THR A 19 -14.01 -0.70 22.42
CA THR A 19 -15.35 -1.19 22.77
C THR A 19 -16.38 -0.67 21.79
N ALA A 20 -17.21 -1.57 21.22
CA ALA A 20 -18.32 -1.17 20.37
C ALA A 20 -19.31 -0.29 21.17
N PRO A 21 -19.91 0.75 20.57
CA PRO A 21 -20.94 1.53 21.24
C PRO A 21 -22.14 0.64 21.58
N LEU A 22 -22.62 0.72 22.84
CA LEU A 22 -23.79 -0.03 23.33
C LEU A 22 -25.12 0.42 22.73
N LEU A 23 -25.11 1.35 21.77
CA LEU A 23 -26.31 1.93 21.18
C LEU A 23 -26.83 1.03 20.05
N ASN A 24 -27.97 0.38 20.39
CA ASN A 24 -28.99 -0.10 19.48
C ASN A 24 -28.48 -0.67 18.14
N SER A 25 -28.07 -1.89 18.17
CA SER A 25 -27.96 -2.71 16.98
C SER A 25 -29.34 -3.00 16.41
N THR A 26 -30.04 -1.95 15.91
CA THR A 26 -31.04 -2.16 14.91
C THR A 26 -30.28 -2.53 13.64
N ALA A 27 -30.26 -3.82 13.41
CA ALA A 27 -29.83 -4.44 12.16
C ALA A 27 -28.37 -4.08 11.74
N VAL A 28 -27.39 -4.69 12.41
CA VAL A 28 -26.33 -5.29 11.61
C VAL A 28 -27.01 -6.39 10.81
N SER A 29 -27.57 -6.04 9.66
CA SER A 29 -27.87 -7.00 8.63
C SER A 29 -26.60 -7.82 8.46
N PRO A 30 -26.66 -9.17 8.48
CA PRO A 30 -25.48 -9.95 8.14
C PRO A 30 -25.01 -9.40 6.80
N PRO A 31 -23.71 -9.19 6.61
CA PRO A 31 -23.19 -8.58 5.39
C PRO A 31 -23.67 -9.40 4.20
N GLU A 32 -24.77 -8.95 3.59
CA GLU A 32 -25.21 -9.43 2.31
C GLU A 32 -24.09 -9.11 1.33
N ASN A 33 -23.56 -10.12 0.73
CA ASN A 33 -22.39 -10.14 -0.12
C ASN A 33 -21.09 -9.75 0.63
N ARG A 34 -20.37 -10.78 1.02
CA ARG A 34 -18.93 -10.73 1.35
C ARG A 34 -18.11 -10.40 0.10
N GLY A 35 -18.51 -9.34 -0.62
CA GLY A 35 -17.71 -8.76 -1.67
C GLY A 35 -16.37 -8.33 -1.07
N ASN A 36 -15.33 -8.48 -1.83
CA ASN A 36 -13.94 -8.22 -1.62
C ASN A 36 -13.68 -6.77 -1.10
N VAL A 37 -14.05 -6.46 0.15
CA VAL A 37 -13.89 -5.14 0.76
C VAL A 37 -12.66 -5.16 1.64
N ARG A 38 -11.62 -4.49 1.17
CA ARG A 38 -10.40 -4.22 1.93
C ARG A 38 -10.72 -3.45 3.21
N ARG A 39 -10.19 -3.90 4.35
CA ARG A 39 -10.40 -3.28 5.65
C ARG A 39 -9.08 -2.90 6.29
N GLU A 40 -8.91 -1.61 6.59
CA GLU A 40 -7.74 -1.04 7.26
C GLU A 40 -8.22 0.02 8.26
N ARG A 41 -8.74 -0.44 9.41
CA ARG A 41 -9.42 0.39 10.41
C ARG A 41 -8.50 1.06 11.42
N ILE A 42 -7.18 0.92 11.26
CA ILE A 42 -6.17 1.60 12.07
C ILE A 42 -5.33 2.50 11.18
N ALA A 43 -5.03 3.71 11.67
CA ALA A 43 -4.05 4.61 11.07
C ALA A 43 -3.20 5.27 12.16
N LEU A 44 -1.97 5.63 11.82
CA LEU A 44 -1.02 6.26 12.75
C LEU A 44 -0.66 7.68 12.31
N ARG A 45 -0.41 8.54 13.28
CA ARG A 45 0.25 9.85 13.13
C ARG A 45 1.37 9.96 14.15
N GLY A 46 2.54 9.47 13.83
CA GLY A 46 3.62 9.31 14.81
C GLY A 46 3.19 8.41 15.96
N THR A 47 3.07 8.94 17.17
CA THR A 47 2.62 8.19 18.36
C THR A 47 1.10 8.19 18.57
N ASP A 48 0.33 8.88 17.75
CA ASP A 48 -1.13 8.91 17.85
C ASP A 48 -1.73 7.78 16.99
N MET A 49 -2.60 6.98 17.57
CA MET A 49 -3.34 5.92 16.89
C MET A 49 -4.79 6.32 16.71
N PHE A 50 -5.28 6.21 15.48
CA PHE A 50 -6.68 6.37 15.10
C PHE A 50 -7.30 5.01 14.82
N VAL A 51 -8.50 4.78 15.32
CA VAL A 51 -9.25 3.53 15.12
C VAL A 51 -10.65 3.86 14.65
N ALA A 52 -11.09 3.18 13.59
CA ALA A 52 -12.48 3.23 13.12
C ALA A 52 -13.32 2.18 13.83
N VAL A 53 -14.41 2.61 14.48
CA VAL A 53 -15.41 1.75 15.12
C VAL A 53 -16.78 2.13 14.59
N GLY A 54 -17.29 1.35 13.62
CA GLY A 54 -18.49 1.71 12.86
C GLY A 54 -18.27 3.00 12.06
N ASN A 55 -19.05 4.02 12.34
CA ASN A 55 -18.93 5.35 11.73
C ASN A 55 -18.16 6.36 12.61
N GLU A 56 -17.56 5.91 13.72
CA GLU A 56 -16.77 6.75 14.62
C GLU A 56 -15.29 6.62 14.35
N ILE A 57 -14.56 7.74 14.45
CA ILE A 57 -13.10 7.77 14.51
C ILE A 57 -12.70 8.06 15.94
N ARG A 58 -11.91 7.19 16.53
CA ARG A 58 -11.39 7.30 17.89
C ARG A 58 -9.88 7.48 17.87
N TRP A 59 -9.36 8.19 18.84
CA TRP A 59 -7.96 8.57 18.90
C TRP A 59 -7.39 8.40 20.29
N ILE A 60 -6.19 7.82 20.38
CA ILE A 60 -5.40 7.66 21.60
C ILE A 60 -3.92 7.89 21.31
N ASN A 61 -3.17 8.37 22.30
CA ASN A 61 -1.73 8.50 22.20
C ASN A 61 -1.02 7.29 22.81
N LEU A 62 -0.33 6.51 21.96
CA LEU A 62 0.37 5.28 22.35
C LEU A 62 1.53 5.54 23.33
N LYS A 63 2.19 6.71 23.24
CA LYS A 63 3.23 7.09 24.18
C LYS A 63 2.66 7.25 25.58
N ALA A 64 1.48 7.87 25.73
CA ALA A 64 0.82 8.00 27.01
C ALA A 64 0.46 6.63 27.61
N CYS A 65 0.08 5.66 26.79
CA CYS A 65 -0.19 4.29 27.24
C CYS A 65 1.08 3.60 27.77
N LYS A 66 2.19 3.73 27.06
CA LYS A 66 3.49 3.17 27.47
C LYS A 66 4.03 3.86 28.74
N ASP A 67 3.88 5.19 28.86
CA ASP A 67 4.26 5.96 30.05
C ASP A 67 3.43 5.53 31.27
N ALA A 68 2.11 5.32 31.13
CA ALA A 68 1.24 4.86 32.21
C ALA A 68 1.63 3.45 32.68
N PHE A 69 1.93 2.55 31.73
CA PHE A 69 2.45 1.21 32.03
C PHE A 69 3.76 1.28 32.82
N ALA A 70 4.76 1.99 32.30
CA ALA A 70 6.08 2.11 32.92
C ALA A 70 6.03 2.70 34.33
N LYS A 71 5.14 3.71 34.54
CA LYS A 71 4.93 4.30 35.86
C LYS A 71 4.35 3.29 36.84
N SER A 72 3.32 2.54 36.44
CA SER A 72 2.69 1.54 37.31
C SER A 72 3.65 0.41 37.68
N GLU A 73 4.50 -0.04 36.75
CA GLU A 73 5.55 -1.02 37.01
C GLU A 73 6.63 -0.50 37.99
N GLY A 74 7.06 0.76 37.80
CA GLY A 74 8.01 1.42 38.70
C GLY A 74 7.47 1.55 40.14
N GLU A 75 6.19 1.86 40.30
CA GLU A 75 5.50 1.92 41.60
C GLU A 75 5.44 0.52 42.24
N ARG A 76 5.05 -0.53 41.51
CA ARG A 76 5.03 -1.91 42.02
C ARG A 76 6.40 -2.40 42.48
N LEU A 77 7.45 -2.11 41.75
CA LEU A 77 8.83 -2.48 42.15
C LEU A 77 9.29 -1.75 43.40
N SER A 78 8.88 -0.50 43.60
CA SER A 78 9.19 0.27 44.80
C SER A 78 8.38 -0.18 46.03
N GLU A 79 7.16 -0.65 45.86
CA GLU A 79 6.28 -1.13 46.93
C GLU A 79 6.63 -2.54 47.40
N ASN A 80 7.14 -3.43 46.52
CA ASN A 80 7.66 -4.74 46.92
C ASN A 80 8.83 -4.62 47.92
N GLN A 81 9.44 -3.44 48.05
CA GLN A 81 10.44 -3.13 49.08
C GLN A 81 9.83 -2.55 50.40
N LYS A 82 8.56 -2.14 50.36
CA LYS A 82 7.87 -1.55 51.51
C LYS A 82 6.51 -2.22 51.66
N GLN A 83 6.34 -3.05 52.63
CA GLN A 83 5.19 -3.90 52.99
C GLN A 83 3.81 -3.23 53.13
N THR A 84 3.37 -2.37 52.19
CA THR A 84 2.06 -1.72 52.24
C THR A 84 1.36 -1.84 50.90
N ILE A 85 0.56 -2.91 50.71
CA ILE A 85 -0.05 -3.33 49.43
C ILE A 85 -1.54 -2.94 49.40
N GLN A 86 -1.94 -1.73 49.53
CA GLN A 86 -3.39 -1.44 49.46
C GLN A 86 -3.86 -0.44 48.40
N ASP A 87 -2.96 0.32 47.71
CA ASP A 87 -3.39 1.38 46.80
C ASP A 87 -2.64 1.41 45.42
N ALA A 88 -1.84 0.39 45.07
CA ALA A 88 -1.15 0.38 43.78
C ALA A 88 -2.12 0.07 42.63
N VAL A 89 -2.25 1.00 41.70
CA VAL A 89 -3.01 0.81 40.46
C VAL A 89 -2.36 -0.29 39.64
N SER A 90 -3.14 -1.29 39.21
CA SER A 90 -2.59 -2.36 38.35
C SER A 90 -2.13 -1.81 37.00
N PRO A 91 -1.08 -2.37 36.36
CA PRO A 91 -0.64 -1.93 35.03
C PRO A 91 -1.77 -1.92 33.99
N LYS A 92 -2.68 -2.89 34.08
CA LYS A 92 -3.87 -2.95 33.23
C LYS A 92 -4.79 -1.75 33.45
N GLU A 93 -5.10 -1.42 34.70
CA GLU A 93 -5.94 -0.27 35.04
C GLU A 93 -5.25 1.04 34.63
N ALA A 94 -3.93 1.14 34.83
CA ALA A 94 -3.15 2.30 34.42
C ALA A 94 -3.24 2.55 32.92
N VAL A 95 -3.04 1.53 32.10
CA VAL A 95 -3.16 1.63 30.64
C VAL A 95 -4.60 1.91 30.22
N CYS A 96 -5.59 1.20 30.80
CA CYS A 96 -7.01 1.40 30.45
C CYS A 96 -7.57 2.76 30.92
N SER A 97 -6.90 3.44 31.85
CA SER A 97 -7.30 4.77 32.33
C SER A 97 -6.76 5.93 31.49
N VAL A 98 -5.92 5.65 30.49
CA VAL A 98 -5.39 6.69 29.61
C VAL A 98 -6.54 7.38 28.86
N GLU A 99 -6.49 8.71 28.83
CA GLU A 99 -7.49 9.51 28.12
C GLU A 99 -7.46 9.25 26.62
N TRP A 100 -8.62 9.13 26.01
CA TRP A 100 -8.82 8.98 24.58
C TRP A 100 -9.94 9.89 24.09
N SER A 101 -9.99 10.17 22.81
CA SER A 101 -10.97 11.08 22.23
C SER A 101 -11.77 10.42 21.12
N ARG A 102 -13.04 10.84 21.01
CA ARG A 102 -13.88 10.62 19.83
C ARG A 102 -13.82 11.85 18.97
N LEU A 103 -13.49 11.70 17.70
CA LEU A 103 -13.64 12.77 16.72
C LEU A 103 -15.11 12.88 16.34
N GLY A 104 -15.74 13.92 16.82
CA GLY A 104 -17.18 14.17 16.67
C GLY A 104 -17.52 14.70 15.29
N CYS A 105 -17.62 13.83 14.30
CA CYS A 105 -18.03 14.16 12.94
C CYS A 105 -19.48 13.73 12.74
N LYS A 106 -20.43 14.63 12.96
CA LYS A 106 -21.88 14.33 12.83
C LYS A 106 -22.27 13.93 11.41
N GLU A 107 -21.49 14.36 10.44
CA GLU A 107 -21.69 14.09 9.03
C GLU A 107 -21.32 12.66 8.64
N LEU A 108 -20.45 11.96 9.41
CA LEU A 108 -20.06 10.58 9.11
C LEU A 108 -21.21 9.61 9.44
N VAL A 109 -21.96 9.22 8.40
CA VAL A 109 -23.13 8.34 8.52
C VAL A 109 -22.92 6.95 7.92
N PHE A 110 -21.73 6.66 7.37
CA PHE A 110 -21.38 5.38 6.76
C PHE A 110 -20.40 4.59 7.62
N ASP A 111 -20.41 3.26 7.47
CA ASP A 111 -19.42 2.38 8.12
C ASP A 111 -18.05 2.57 7.49
N ILE A 112 -17.06 2.88 8.33
CA ILE A 112 -15.69 3.17 7.88
C ILE A 112 -14.95 1.84 7.69
N CYS A 113 -14.56 1.58 6.46
CA CYS A 113 -13.75 0.41 6.10
C CYS A 113 -12.26 0.68 6.26
N ARG A 114 -11.81 1.91 5.93
CA ARG A 114 -10.40 2.28 5.96
C ARG A 114 -10.19 3.69 6.50
N LEU A 115 -9.05 3.87 7.18
CA LEU A 115 -8.53 5.17 7.62
C LEU A 115 -7.15 5.42 7.00
N ILE A 116 -6.95 6.57 6.40
CA ILE A 116 -5.67 6.92 5.77
C ILE A 116 -5.30 8.35 6.19
N VAL A 117 -4.24 8.48 6.98
CA VAL A 117 -3.70 9.78 7.39
C VAL A 117 -2.81 10.33 6.29
N ASN A 118 -2.89 11.63 5.99
CA ASN A 118 -2.00 12.27 5.02
C ASN A 118 -0.58 12.47 5.59
N GLY A 119 0.41 12.75 4.73
CA GLY A 119 1.81 12.88 5.12
C GLY A 119 2.07 13.92 6.21
N SER A 120 1.36 15.06 6.19
CA SER A 120 1.47 16.10 7.22
C SER A 120 0.76 15.77 8.54
N GLY A 121 -0.04 14.72 8.59
CA GLY A 121 -0.81 14.31 9.77
C GLY A 121 -1.92 15.29 10.16
N LYS A 122 -2.39 16.13 9.22
CA LYS A 122 -3.44 17.11 9.47
C LYS A 122 -4.82 16.63 9.05
N LEU A 123 -4.88 15.71 8.08
CA LEU A 123 -6.09 15.20 7.49
C LEU A 123 -6.13 13.68 7.58
N ILE A 124 -7.32 13.12 7.75
CA ILE A 124 -7.57 11.70 7.67
C ILE A 124 -8.70 11.44 6.68
N ALA A 125 -8.47 10.57 5.73
CA ALA A 125 -9.52 10.08 4.84
C ALA A 125 -10.22 8.90 5.51
N ALA A 126 -11.52 9.03 5.70
CA ALA A 126 -12.43 7.97 6.12
C ALA A 126 -13.10 7.40 4.86
N VAL A 127 -12.84 6.13 4.58
CA VAL A 127 -13.29 5.46 3.36
C VAL A 127 -14.34 4.41 3.72
N GLY A 128 -15.52 4.55 3.14
CA GLY A 128 -16.58 3.56 3.16
C GLY A 128 -16.64 2.78 1.86
N THR A 129 -17.72 2.04 1.64
CA THR A 129 -17.91 1.25 0.40
C THR A 129 -18.15 2.14 -0.84
N HIS A 130 -18.88 3.25 -0.67
CA HIS A 130 -19.27 4.15 -1.77
C HIS A 130 -18.98 5.62 -1.46
N ASP A 131 -18.57 5.92 -0.24
CA ASP A 131 -18.40 7.27 0.25
C ASP A 131 -16.96 7.45 0.75
N VAL A 132 -16.43 8.64 0.53
CA VAL A 132 -15.15 9.09 1.07
C VAL A 132 -15.38 10.42 1.76
N ALA A 133 -14.87 10.57 2.96
CA ALA A 133 -14.88 11.83 3.68
C ALA A 133 -13.48 12.17 4.19
N VAL A 134 -13.15 13.44 4.19
CA VAL A 134 -11.90 13.96 4.76
C VAL A 134 -12.23 14.67 6.07
N VAL A 135 -11.52 14.32 7.13
CA VAL A 135 -11.68 14.88 8.47
C VAL A 135 -10.42 15.61 8.87
N GLU A 136 -10.56 16.81 9.41
CA GLU A 136 -9.44 17.55 9.99
C GLU A 136 -9.05 16.94 11.34
N ILE A 137 -7.75 16.60 11.49
CA ILE A 137 -7.22 16.08 12.74
C ILE A 137 -6.84 17.23 13.66
N PRO A 138 -7.30 17.25 14.92
CA PRO A 138 -6.93 18.27 15.89
C PRO A 138 -5.42 18.36 16.10
N LYS A 139 -4.92 19.56 16.37
CA LYS A 139 -3.50 19.78 16.69
C LYS A 139 -3.14 19.06 17.99
N ARG A 140 -1.93 18.48 18.05
CA ARG A 140 -1.38 17.93 19.28
C ARG A 140 -1.39 19.01 20.37
N GLY A 141 -1.91 18.69 21.55
CA GLY A 141 -2.02 19.62 22.68
C GLY A 141 -3.37 20.35 22.81
N ALA A 142 -4.25 20.29 21.81
CA ALA A 142 -5.62 20.82 21.97
C ALA A 142 -6.46 20.03 22.99
N ILE A 143 -6.02 18.82 23.33
CA ILE A 143 -6.72 17.89 24.24
C ILE A 143 -6.38 18.14 25.72
N SER A 144 -5.19 18.64 26.06
CA SER A 144 -4.78 18.89 27.45
C SER A 144 -5.19 20.25 28.00
N GLY A 145 -5.86 21.07 27.21
CA GLY A 145 -6.37 22.36 27.64
C GLY A 145 -7.84 22.26 28.07
N ARG A 146 -8.13 22.39 29.36
CA ARG A 146 -9.43 22.85 29.83
C ARG A 146 -9.76 24.17 29.12
N GLY A 147 -10.23 24.06 27.85
CA GLY A 147 -10.71 25.18 27.07
C GLY A 147 -11.92 25.80 27.77
N LYS A 148 -11.73 26.91 28.43
CA LYS A 148 -12.81 27.84 28.74
C LYS A 148 -13.36 28.44 27.44
N GLY A 149 -13.94 27.60 26.57
CA GLY A 149 -14.76 28.01 25.44
C GLY A 149 -16.19 28.20 25.90
N ARG A 150 -16.64 29.45 26.01
CA ARG A 150 -18.05 29.82 26.13
C ARG A 150 -18.81 29.31 24.93
N GLY A 151 -19.62 28.27 25.10
CA GLY A 151 -20.48 27.69 24.08
C GLY A 151 -20.83 26.25 24.42
N ALA A 152 -21.08 25.94 25.69
CA ALA A 152 -21.64 24.67 26.10
C ALA A 152 -23.09 24.59 25.61
N PHE A 153 -23.31 23.91 24.48
CA PHE A 153 -24.58 23.22 24.33
C PHE A 153 -24.60 22.11 25.39
N GLU A 154 -25.51 22.24 26.33
CA GLU A 154 -25.90 21.15 27.22
C GLU A 154 -26.54 20.04 26.36
N ALA A 155 -25.73 19.21 25.74
CA ALA A 155 -26.16 17.94 25.22
C ALA A 155 -26.27 16.98 26.41
N ALA A 156 -27.46 16.48 26.61
CA ALA A 156 -27.87 15.55 27.62
C ALA A 156 -26.76 14.58 28.04
N ARG A 157 -26.31 14.68 29.28
CA ARG A 157 -25.55 13.64 29.97
C ARG A 157 -26.44 12.41 30.09
N SER A 158 -26.39 11.51 29.14
CA SER A 158 -26.73 10.12 29.38
C SER A 158 -25.52 9.48 30.09
N ASP A 159 -25.72 9.06 31.29
CA ASP A 159 -24.75 8.64 32.31
C ASP A 159 -24.11 7.25 32.03
N ASP A 160 -24.06 6.78 30.80
CA ASP A 160 -23.62 5.43 30.42
C ASP A 160 -22.43 5.38 29.44
N GLY A 161 -21.54 6.37 29.47
CA GLY A 161 -20.31 6.35 28.66
C GLY A 161 -19.08 5.93 29.46
N PRO A 162 -18.09 5.27 28.90
CA PRO A 162 -16.83 4.93 29.58
C PRO A 162 -16.16 6.21 30.09
N HIS A 163 -15.77 6.21 31.36
CA HIS A 163 -15.43 7.39 32.17
C HIS A 163 -14.28 8.31 31.67
N ASN A 164 -13.55 7.97 30.58
CA ASN A 164 -12.37 8.71 30.11
C ASN A 164 -12.45 9.16 28.64
N ALA A 165 -13.60 9.11 27.99
CA ALA A 165 -13.75 9.55 26.61
C ALA A 165 -13.94 11.07 26.54
N GLN A 166 -13.06 11.76 25.81
CA GLN A 166 -13.24 13.16 25.46
C GLN A 166 -13.91 13.27 24.08
N TRP A 167 -14.78 14.26 23.93
CA TRP A 167 -15.39 14.56 22.65
C TRP A 167 -14.68 15.76 22.00
N THR A 168 -14.18 15.58 20.78
CA THR A 168 -13.54 16.66 20.03
C THR A 168 -14.34 16.89 18.75
N ASP A 169 -15.00 18.04 18.65
CA ASP A 169 -15.74 18.42 17.44
C ASP A 169 -14.77 18.56 16.26
N CYS A 170 -15.04 17.81 15.20
CA CYS A 170 -14.31 17.83 13.96
C CYS A 170 -15.28 18.00 12.80
N GLN A 171 -14.82 18.63 11.74
CA GLN A 171 -15.57 18.78 10.50
C GLN A 171 -15.18 17.67 9.54
N ALA A 172 -16.17 17.04 8.93
CA ALA A 172 -15.99 16.06 7.88
C ALA A 172 -16.51 16.63 6.55
N TYR A 173 -15.73 16.47 5.51
CA TYR A 173 -16.04 16.93 4.15
C TYR A 173 -16.16 15.73 3.24
N PHE A 174 -17.33 15.53 2.64
CA PHE A 174 -17.54 14.46 1.68
C PHE A 174 -16.91 14.80 0.34
N VAL A 175 -16.14 13.84 -0.18
CA VAL A 175 -15.39 14.00 -1.42
C VAL A 175 -16.21 13.50 -2.61
N GLY A 176 -16.27 14.28 -3.68
CA GLY A 176 -16.86 13.87 -4.94
C GLY A 176 -18.40 13.81 -4.94
N THR A 177 -19.07 14.60 -4.11
CA THR A 177 -20.54 14.62 -4.02
C THR A 177 -21.23 15.06 -5.33
N ALA A 178 -20.51 15.73 -6.23
CA ALA A 178 -20.99 16.10 -7.54
C ALA A 178 -21.15 14.91 -8.52
N TYR A 179 -20.63 13.73 -8.16
CA TYR A 179 -20.62 12.56 -9.03
C TYR A 179 -21.56 11.46 -8.54
N PRO A 180 -22.04 10.59 -9.46
CA PRO A 180 -22.81 9.41 -9.08
C PRO A 180 -22.03 8.53 -8.11
N LYS A 181 -22.72 7.95 -7.14
CA LYS A 181 -22.13 6.99 -6.19
C LYS A 181 -21.76 5.69 -6.90
N VAL A 182 -20.45 5.41 -6.92
CA VAL A 182 -19.86 4.18 -7.42
C VAL A 182 -19.05 3.57 -6.29
N ARG A 183 -18.90 2.25 -6.27
CA ARG A 183 -18.08 1.57 -5.27
C ARG A 183 -16.64 2.12 -5.33
N VAL A 184 -16.11 2.51 -4.18
CA VAL A 184 -14.71 2.92 -4.03
C VAL A 184 -13.84 1.67 -4.01
N ALA A 185 -12.90 1.58 -4.95
CA ALA A 185 -11.93 0.50 -5.03
C ALA A 185 -10.71 0.78 -4.14
N ASP A 186 -10.10 1.95 -4.30
CA ASP A 186 -8.94 2.35 -3.50
C ASP A 186 -8.84 3.86 -3.33
N VAL A 187 -8.09 4.30 -2.31
CA VAL A 187 -7.86 5.71 -2.00
C VAL A 187 -6.43 5.90 -1.49
N ILE A 188 -5.72 6.90 -2.00
CA ILE A 188 -4.39 7.27 -1.53
C ILE A 188 -4.23 8.79 -1.46
N TRP A 189 -3.35 9.27 -0.56
CA TRP A 189 -2.87 10.64 -0.59
C TRP A 189 -1.70 10.76 -1.57
N HIS A 190 -1.71 11.79 -2.42
CA HIS A 190 -0.66 11.99 -3.41
C HIS A 190 0.59 12.59 -2.77
N ALA A 191 1.71 11.85 -2.82
CA ALA A 191 2.95 12.23 -2.14
C ALA A 191 3.59 13.54 -2.66
N MET A 192 3.33 13.91 -3.91
CA MET A 192 3.85 15.15 -4.51
C MET A 192 2.90 16.36 -4.36
N SER A 193 1.90 16.27 -3.49
CA SER A 193 1.01 17.40 -3.18
C SER A 193 1.74 18.48 -2.39
N THR A 194 1.65 19.75 -2.81
CA THR A 194 2.31 20.88 -2.11
C THR A 194 1.80 21.10 -0.69
N LYS A 195 0.53 20.76 -0.42
CA LYS A 195 -0.13 20.94 0.88
C LYS A 195 -0.51 19.63 1.54
N ASP A 196 -0.09 18.47 0.99
CA ASP A 196 -0.60 17.15 1.36
C ASP A 196 -2.14 17.05 1.31
N SER A 197 -2.75 17.74 0.35
CA SER A 197 -4.20 17.89 0.22
C SER A 197 -4.79 17.17 -0.98
N HIS A 198 -3.97 16.58 -1.86
CA HIS A 198 -4.48 15.87 -3.01
C HIS A 198 -4.80 14.43 -2.68
N LEU A 199 -6.08 14.10 -2.82
CA LEU A 199 -6.62 12.76 -2.61
C LEU A 199 -6.94 12.11 -3.96
N VAL A 200 -6.37 10.95 -4.21
CA VAL A 200 -6.66 10.13 -5.39
C VAL A 200 -7.64 9.04 -5.02
N VAL A 201 -8.77 8.98 -5.70
CA VAL A 201 -9.83 8.01 -5.49
C VAL A 201 -10.02 7.18 -6.74
N LEU A 202 -9.83 5.86 -6.62
CA LEU A 202 -10.11 4.88 -7.65
C LEU A 202 -11.49 4.27 -7.40
N TYR A 203 -12.33 4.23 -8.43
CA TYR A 203 -13.67 3.64 -8.39
C TYR A 203 -13.69 2.32 -9.16
N SER A 204 -14.48 1.35 -8.73
CA SER A 204 -14.54 0.00 -9.32
C SER A 204 -14.91 -0.04 -10.81
N ASN A 205 -15.48 1.03 -11.35
CA ASN A 205 -15.81 1.17 -12.77
C ASN A 205 -14.64 1.68 -13.64
N GLY A 206 -13.42 1.71 -13.12
CA GLY A 206 -12.24 2.17 -13.85
C GLY A 206 -12.06 3.68 -13.92
N LEU A 207 -12.82 4.45 -13.15
CA LEU A 207 -12.60 5.90 -13.04
C LEU A 207 -11.62 6.21 -11.91
N LEU A 208 -10.56 6.93 -12.21
CA LEU A 208 -9.66 7.52 -11.23
C LEU A 208 -9.92 9.03 -11.17
N ARG A 209 -10.13 9.57 -9.98
CA ARG A 209 -10.31 11.00 -9.75
C ARG A 209 -9.33 11.51 -8.72
N MET A 210 -8.73 12.66 -8.99
CA MET A 210 -7.89 13.38 -8.05
C MET A 210 -8.58 14.65 -7.59
N PHE A 211 -8.60 14.89 -6.28
CA PHE A 211 -9.24 16.04 -5.64
C PHE A 211 -8.21 16.84 -4.86
N ASP A 212 -8.16 18.16 -5.04
CA ASP A 212 -7.48 19.05 -4.08
C ASP A 212 -8.49 19.44 -2.99
N VAL A 213 -8.45 18.73 -1.86
CA VAL A 213 -9.38 19.00 -0.75
C VAL A 213 -9.12 20.32 -0.03
N SER A 214 -8.04 21.03 -0.37
CA SER A 214 -7.78 22.39 0.12
C SER A 214 -8.49 23.47 -0.71
N ASP A 215 -8.94 23.13 -1.91
CA ASP A 215 -9.68 24.03 -2.82
C ASP A 215 -11.16 23.60 -2.89
N THR A 216 -11.44 22.42 -3.40
CA THR A 216 -12.80 21.87 -3.47
C THR A 216 -12.83 20.37 -3.26
N VAL A 217 -13.77 19.91 -2.44
CA VAL A 217 -14.01 18.49 -2.20
C VAL A 217 -15.03 17.89 -3.17
N GLU A 218 -15.85 18.71 -3.81
CA GLU A 218 -16.98 18.28 -4.63
C GLU A 218 -16.55 17.87 -6.05
N ASN A 219 -15.64 18.64 -6.64
CA ASN A 219 -15.22 18.47 -8.02
C ASN A 219 -13.78 17.98 -8.09
N ALA A 220 -13.55 16.96 -8.91
CA ALA A 220 -12.21 16.46 -9.17
C ALA A 220 -11.41 17.46 -10.02
N GLU A 221 -10.15 17.65 -9.64
CA GLU A 221 -9.16 18.36 -10.45
C GLU A 221 -8.84 17.61 -11.74
N GLN A 222 -8.76 16.28 -11.64
CA GLN A 222 -8.54 15.39 -12.78
C GLN A 222 -9.48 14.19 -12.70
N THR A 223 -9.96 13.74 -13.86
CA THR A 223 -10.73 12.50 -14.03
C THR A 223 -10.16 11.73 -15.20
N ILE A 224 -9.76 10.50 -14.98
CA ILE A 224 -9.10 9.61 -15.94
C ILE A 224 -9.86 8.29 -15.98
N SER A 225 -10.10 7.76 -17.19
CA SER A 225 -10.68 6.44 -17.39
C SER A 225 -9.59 5.43 -17.70
N ILE A 226 -9.46 4.37 -16.90
CA ILE A 226 -8.49 3.29 -17.11
C ILE A 226 -8.83 2.49 -18.37
N PHE A 227 -10.11 2.25 -18.62
CA PHE A 227 -10.55 1.42 -19.75
C PHE A 227 -10.86 2.20 -21.04
N GLY A 228 -10.67 3.53 -21.02
CA GLY A 228 -11.06 4.38 -22.15
C GLY A 228 -12.57 4.36 -22.39
N SER A 229 -12.99 4.30 -23.68
CA SER A 229 -14.41 4.28 -24.08
C SER A 229 -14.98 2.88 -24.29
N GLY A 230 -14.17 1.82 -24.10
CA GLY A 230 -14.59 0.43 -24.28
C GLY A 230 -15.36 -0.11 -23.06
N TYR A 231 -16.29 -1.03 -23.31
CA TYR A 231 -16.87 -1.82 -22.24
C TYR A 231 -15.88 -2.92 -21.84
N VAL A 232 -15.50 -2.92 -20.55
CA VAL A 232 -14.64 -3.95 -19.96
C VAL A 232 -15.43 -4.58 -18.80
N ALA A 233 -15.49 -5.90 -18.77
CA ALA A 233 -16.19 -6.63 -17.70
C ALA A 233 -15.41 -6.57 -16.38
N ALA A 234 -14.07 -6.46 -16.46
CA ALA A 234 -13.20 -6.36 -15.29
C ALA A 234 -13.44 -5.06 -14.50
N GLN A 235 -13.32 -5.14 -13.18
CA GLN A 235 -13.39 -4.00 -12.27
C GLN A 235 -12.00 -3.65 -11.78
N THR A 236 -11.74 -2.36 -11.55
CA THR A 236 -10.54 -1.92 -10.85
C THR A 236 -10.67 -2.22 -9.36
N VAL A 237 -9.58 -2.66 -8.74
CA VAL A 237 -9.56 -3.18 -7.37
C VAL A 237 -8.64 -2.37 -6.46
N SER A 238 -7.43 -2.08 -6.90
CA SER A 238 -6.42 -1.47 -6.05
C SER A 238 -5.48 -0.56 -6.85
N LEU A 239 -4.88 0.37 -6.15
CA LEU A 239 -4.02 1.43 -6.67
C LEU A 239 -2.74 1.50 -5.83
N SER A 240 -1.59 1.58 -6.48
CA SER A 240 -0.31 1.86 -5.82
C SER A 240 0.48 2.90 -6.59
N MET A 241 1.21 3.76 -5.89
CA MET A 241 2.12 4.74 -6.48
C MET A 241 3.53 4.55 -5.93
N GLY A 242 4.53 5.00 -6.69
CA GLY A 242 5.88 5.15 -6.17
C GLY A 242 5.91 6.15 -5.01
N ASN A 243 6.83 5.96 -4.10
CA ASN A 243 6.99 6.88 -2.96
C ASN A 243 7.67 8.18 -3.38
N ALA A 244 7.71 9.18 -2.49
CA ALA A 244 8.29 10.49 -2.77
C ALA A 244 9.80 10.45 -3.08
N SER A 245 10.51 9.40 -2.68
CA SER A 245 11.94 9.18 -2.94
C SER A 245 12.21 8.31 -4.17
N ALA A 246 11.17 7.82 -4.85
CA ALA A 246 11.29 6.99 -6.04
C ALA A 246 12.09 7.67 -7.15
N LEU A 247 12.87 6.89 -7.87
CA LEU A 247 13.66 7.37 -8.99
C LEU A 247 12.84 7.35 -10.30
N GLY A 248 13.30 8.08 -11.29
CA GLY A 248 12.68 8.10 -12.61
C GLY A 248 11.21 8.53 -12.57
N TRP A 249 10.43 8.01 -13.46
CA TRP A 249 8.99 8.29 -13.58
C TRP A 249 8.14 7.65 -12.47
N SER A 250 8.69 6.70 -11.74
CA SER A 250 7.98 5.92 -10.72
C SER A 250 7.30 6.79 -9.67
N ARG A 251 7.92 7.89 -9.26
CA ARG A 251 7.36 8.88 -8.33
C ARG A 251 6.03 9.48 -8.80
N ALA A 252 5.86 9.61 -10.10
CA ALA A 252 4.67 10.18 -10.74
C ALA A 252 3.80 9.12 -11.45
N THR A 253 4.06 7.82 -11.21
CA THR A 253 3.33 6.72 -11.84
C THR A 253 2.37 6.07 -10.85
N ALA A 254 1.12 5.95 -11.27
CA ALA A 254 0.11 5.17 -10.57
C ALA A 254 -0.12 3.84 -11.28
N TYR A 255 0.03 2.72 -10.56
CA TYR A 255 -0.27 1.38 -11.02
C TYR A 255 -1.66 0.97 -10.53
N VAL A 256 -2.49 0.46 -11.42
CA VAL A 256 -3.87 0.05 -11.13
C VAL A 256 -4.05 -1.41 -11.51
N ALA A 257 -4.53 -2.22 -10.57
CA ALA A 257 -4.89 -3.61 -10.81
C ALA A 257 -6.39 -3.78 -11.00
N THR A 258 -6.76 -4.74 -11.82
CA THR A 258 -8.14 -5.13 -12.12
C THR A 258 -8.43 -6.55 -11.61
N THR A 259 -9.70 -6.91 -11.48
CA THR A 259 -10.13 -8.21 -10.96
C THR A 259 -9.57 -9.40 -11.75
N ASP A 260 -9.38 -9.23 -13.05
CA ASP A 260 -8.85 -10.26 -13.97
C ASP A 260 -7.32 -10.36 -13.99
N GLY A 261 -6.61 -9.68 -13.11
CA GLY A 261 -5.15 -9.70 -13.05
C GLY A 261 -4.46 -8.68 -13.96
N SER A 262 -5.18 -7.97 -14.81
CA SER A 262 -4.56 -6.95 -15.68
C SER A 262 -4.03 -5.78 -14.86
N ILE A 263 -2.84 -5.28 -15.22
CA ILE A 263 -2.21 -4.12 -14.59
C ILE A 263 -2.12 -2.99 -15.62
N TYR A 264 -2.44 -1.78 -15.20
CA TYR A 264 -2.34 -0.56 -15.99
C TYR A 264 -1.49 0.47 -15.25
N ALA A 265 -0.82 1.35 -16.00
CA ALA A 265 -0.09 2.48 -15.42
C ALA A 265 -0.60 3.81 -15.97
N LEU A 266 -0.61 4.81 -15.10
CA LEU A 266 -0.89 6.22 -15.44
C LEU A 266 0.35 7.05 -15.12
N CYS A 267 0.97 7.65 -16.13
CA CYS A 267 2.18 8.47 -16.00
C CYS A 267 2.16 9.65 -16.97
N PRO A 268 2.50 10.87 -16.51
CA PRO A 268 2.71 11.30 -15.13
C PRO A 268 1.40 11.71 -14.44
N LEU A 269 1.00 11.01 -13.41
CA LEU A 269 -0.10 11.47 -12.55
C LEU A 269 0.45 12.51 -11.57
N LEU A 270 0.19 13.78 -11.81
CA LEU A 270 0.67 14.90 -11.00
C LEU A 270 -0.47 15.81 -10.57
N PRO A 271 -0.47 16.29 -9.32
CA PRO A 271 -1.33 17.39 -8.90
C PRO A 271 -1.05 18.66 -9.71
N ARG A 272 -2.08 19.47 -9.92
CA ARG A 272 -1.89 20.79 -10.54
C ARG A 272 -0.93 21.66 -9.73
N SER A 273 -0.97 21.56 -8.40
CA SER A 273 0.00 22.17 -7.51
C SER A 273 0.87 21.08 -6.89
N CYS A 274 2.06 20.87 -7.43
CA CYS A 274 2.94 19.78 -7.07
C CYS A 274 4.26 20.25 -6.45
N LEU A 275 4.78 19.43 -5.54
CA LEU A 275 6.09 19.58 -4.93
C LEU A 275 7.10 18.74 -5.71
N VAL A 276 8.11 19.38 -6.31
CA VAL A 276 9.03 18.75 -7.24
C VAL A 276 10.46 19.08 -6.88
N GLU A 277 11.34 18.09 -6.89
CA GLU A 277 12.78 18.28 -6.74
C GLU A 277 13.43 18.61 -8.09
N ARG A 278 14.29 19.63 -8.12
CA ARG A 278 15.05 20.02 -9.31
C ARG A 278 15.86 18.83 -9.89
N LYS A 279 16.54 18.09 -9.02
CA LYS A 279 17.32 16.91 -9.42
C LYS A 279 16.50 15.89 -10.18
N TRP A 280 15.27 15.63 -9.70
CA TRP A 280 14.38 14.67 -10.32
C TRP A 280 13.98 15.10 -11.75
N LEU A 281 13.61 16.37 -11.94
CA LEU A 281 13.27 16.91 -13.27
C LEU A 281 14.45 16.87 -14.24
N VAL A 282 15.64 17.27 -13.76
CA VAL A 282 16.87 17.28 -14.57
C VAL A 282 17.23 15.87 -15.00
N SER A 283 17.23 14.91 -14.07
CA SER A 283 17.52 13.50 -14.38
C SER A 283 16.54 12.90 -15.39
N LEU A 284 15.23 13.18 -15.24
CA LEU A 284 14.23 12.73 -16.22
C LEU A 284 14.45 13.36 -17.60
N HIS A 285 14.80 14.63 -17.65
CA HIS A 285 15.03 15.32 -18.91
C HIS A 285 16.29 14.81 -19.60
N GLU A 286 17.37 14.56 -18.86
CA GLU A 286 18.61 13.98 -19.42
C GLU A 286 18.33 12.61 -20.04
N THR A 287 17.56 11.74 -19.35
CA THR A 287 17.15 10.45 -19.90
C THR A 287 16.28 10.63 -21.14
N ALA A 288 15.28 11.51 -21.10
CA ALA A 288 14.40 11.75 -22.24
C ALA A 288 15.14 12.32 -23.48
N VAL A 289 16.20 13.10 -23.28
CA VAL A 289 17.08 13.58 -24.36
C VAL A 289 17.90 12.44 -24.99
N LEU A 290 18.35 11.49 -24.17
CA LEU A 290 19.06 10.29 -24.66
C LEU A 290 18.12 9.41 -25.48
N ASP A 291 16.95 9.09 -24.95
CA ASP A 291 15.90 8.31 -25.63
C ASP A 291 15.51 8.96 -26.98
N LEU A 292 15.32 10.29 -26.95
CA LEU A 292 14.99 11.03 -28.17
C LEU A 292 16.09 10.91 -29.24
N ARG A 293 17.36 10.95 -28.86
CA ARG A 293 18.49 10.80 -29.80
C ARG A 293 18.58 9.39 -30.37
N GLU A 294 18.30 8.39 -29.53
CA GLU A 294 18.29 6.99 -29.96
C GLU A 294 17.21 6.77 -31.03
N TRP A 295 15.98 7.15 -30.75
CA TRP A 295 14.87 7.03 -31.68
C TRP A 295 15.00 7.92 -32.92
N GLN A 296 15.67 9.08 -32.83
CA GLN A 296 16.01 9.90 -34.02
C GLN A 296 16.97 9.20 -34.96
N ALA A 297 17.86 8.34 -34.47
CA ALA A 297 18.78 7.58 -35.28
C ALA A 297 18.08 6.48 -36.10
N GLU A 298 16.87 6.07 -35.69
CA GLU A 298 16.06 5.08 -36.41
C GLU A 298 15.12 5.71 -37.46
N GLU A 299 15.03 7.05 -37.49
CA GLU A 299 14.26 7.76 -38.51
C GLU A 299 14.97 7.65 -39.87
N TYR A 300 14.25 7.21 -40.90
CA TYR A 300 14.79 7.08 -42.25
C TYR A 300 13.89 7.68 -43.32
N GLU A 301 14.45 8.07 -44.44
CA GLU A 301 13.73 8.61 -45.57
C GLU A 301 13.80 7.62 -46.76
N ALA A 302 12.63 7.27 -47.30
CA ALA A 302 12.50 6.46 -48.51
C ALA A 302 11.44 7.05 -49.43
N ASP A 303 11.76 7.17 -50.73
CA ASP A 303 10.86 7.71 -51.75
C ASP A 303 10.31 9.12 -51.44
N GLY A 304 11.08 9.95 -50.75
CA GLY A 304 10.66 11.30 -50.35
C GLY A 304 9.63 11.32 -49.21
N ILE A 305 9.46 10.20 -48.47
CA ILE A 305 8.61 10.06 -47.30
C ILE A 305 9.52 9.75 -46.10
N THR A 306 9.35 10.55 -45.05
CA THR A 306 10.03 10.31 -43.76
C THR A 306 9.25 9.29 -42.95
N TYR A 307 9.89 8.20 -42.59
CA TYR A 307 9.36 7.15 -41.73
C TYR A 307 9.92 7.37 -40.31
N SER A 308 9.05 7.77 -39.41
CA SER A 308 9.39 7.96 -37.99
C SER A 308 8.79 6.84 -37.16
N PRO A 309 9.56 6.14 -36.30
CA PRO A 309 9.00 5.15 -35.39
C PRO A 309 8.02 5.81 -34.42
N PRO A 310 6.95 5.12 -33.98
CA PRO A 310 5.95 5.68 -33.04
C PRO A 310 6.58 6.10 -31.70
N GLU A 311 7.65 5.43 -31.28
CA GLU A 311 8.44 5.73 -30.09
C GLU A 311 9.08 7.12 -30.18
N LEU A 312 9.51 7.55 -31.35
CA LEU A 312 10.10 8.88 -31.57
C LEU A 312 9.10 9.99 -31.26
N ILE A 313 7.83 9.79 -31.57
CA ILE A 313 6.77 10.78 -31.28
C ILE A 313 6.54 10.89 -29.78
N ALA A 314 6.51 9.73 -29.08
CA ALA A 314 6.38 9.69 -27.62
C ALA A 314 7.61 10.34 -26.95
N ALA A 315 8.83 10.04 -27.41
CA ALA A 315 10.06 10.63 -26.91
C ALA A 315 10.09 12.16 -27.12
N ARG A 316 9.69 12.66 -28.30
CA ARG A 316 9.56 14.11 -28.55
C ARG A 316 8.53 14.78 -27.63
N ALA A 317 7.39 14.12 -27.38
CA ALA A 317 6.36 14.65 -26.49
C ALA A 317 6.83 14.70 -25.05
N THR A 318 7.55 13.68 -24.59
CA THR A 318 8.12 13.57 -23.25
C THR A 318 9.20 14.61 -23.03
N GLU A 319 10.17 14.73 -23.94
CA GLU A 319 11.24 15.73 -23.87
C GLU A 319 10.67 17.15 -23.83
N SER A 320 9.76 17.48 -24.76
CA SER A 320 9.14 18.79 -24.84
C SER A 320 8.33 19.14 -23.57
N TRP A 321 7.66 18.17 -22.95
CA TRP A 321 6.95 18.37 -21.70
C TRP A 321 7.93 18.62 -20.54
N LEU A 322 9.00 17.84 -20.44
CA LEU A 322 10.05 18.01 -19.41
C LEU A 322 10.80 19.31 -19.57
N ALA A 323 11.15 19.72 -20.79
CA ALA A 323 11.77 21.00 -21.06
C ALA A 323 10.87 22.17 -20.62
N ALA A 324 9.56 22.06 -20.82
CA ALA A 324 8.60 23.06 -20.35
C ALA A 324 8.48 23.07 -18.81
N MET A 325 8.59 21.93 -18.16
CA MET A 325 8.63 21.79 -16.69
C MET A 325 9.89 22.42 -16.11
N ILE A 326 11.06 22.17 -16.71
CA ILE A 326 12.33 22.77 -16.32
C ILE A 326 12.27 24.29 -16.45
N LYS A 327 11.76 24.79 -17.56
CA LYS A 327 11.58 26.24 -17.75
C LYS A 327 10.70 26.87 -16.68
N LEU A 328 9.63 26.19 -16.25
CA LEU A 328 8.81 26.63 -15.13
C LEU A 328 9.57 26.61 -13.80
N ALA A 329 10.46 25.61 -13.64
CA ALA A 329 11.30 25.44 -12.46
C ALA A 329 12.46 26.47 -12.36
N GLU A 330 12.93 27.00 -13.48
CA GLU A 330 13.98 28.04 -13.54
C GLU A 330 13.57 29.37 -12.91
N GLU A 331 12.25 29.62 -12.79
CA GLU A 331 11.72 30.81 -12.12
C GLU A 331 11.95 30.80 -10.59
N THR A 332 12.37 29.68 -10.02
CA THR A 332 12.61 29.47 -8.60
C THR A 332 14.05 29.00 -8.36
N ASP A 333 14.73 29.53 -7.38
CA ASP A 333 16.14 29.17 -7.04
C ASP A 333 16.25 28.09 -5.95
N GLU A 334 15.15 27.37 -5.68
CA GLU A 334 15.08 26.33 -4.65
C GLU A 334 15.29 24.93 -5.24
N ASP A 335 15.91 24.03 -4.47
CA ASP A 335 16.08 22.61 -4.84
C ASP A 335 14.75 21.86 -4.82
N LEU A 336 13.85 22.19 -3.87
CA LEU A 336 12.51 21.66 -3.73
C LEU A 336 11.50 22.76 -4.05
N MET A 337 10.77 22.60 -5.14
CA MET A 337 9.95 23.63 -5.72
C MET A 337 8.47 23.32 -5.64
N CYS A 338 7.69 24.36 -5.32
CA CYS A 338 6.24 24.32 -5.46
C CYS A 338 5.84 24.80 -6.87
N LEU A 339 5.51 23.91 -7.76
CA LEU A 339 5.11 24.24 -9.12
C LEU A 339 3.58 24.21 -9.27
N THR A 340 3.03 25.26 -9.92
CA THR A 340 1.64 25.25 -10.36
C THR A 340 1.60 25.00 -11.86
N LEU A 341 1.11 23.84 -12.25
CA LEU A 341 1.06 23.42 -13.66
C LEU A 341 0.03 24.22 -14.45
N PRO A 342 0.43 24.96 -15.50
CA PRO A 342 -0.52 25.60 -16.39
C PRO A 342 -1.28 24.55 -17.21
N SER A 343 -2.47 24.91 -17.71
CA SER A 343 -3.37 24.00 -18.45
C SER A 343 -2.69 23.30 -19.65
N ARG A 344 -1.67 23.91 -20.24
CA ARG A 344 -0.90 23.29 -21.34
C ARG A 344 -0.05 22.09 -20.90
N LEU A 345 0.29 22.00 -19.60
CA LEU A 345 1.07 20.90 -19.01
C LEU A 345 0.18 19.86 -18.32
N THR A 346 -1.07 20.20 -18.00
CA THR A 346 -2.08 19.28 -17.46
C THR A 346 -2.88 18.63 -18.59
N ARG A 347 -2.19 17.92 -19.48
CA ARG A 347 -2.84 17.19 -20.57
C ARG A 347 -3.54 15.94 -20.02
N PRO A 348 -4.66 15.51 -20.60
CA PRO A 348 -5.26 14.24 -20.24
C PRO A 348 -4.27 13.10 -20.43
N LEU A 349 -4.16 12.22 -19.43
CA LEU A 349 -3.31 11.04 -19.48
C LEU A 349 -3.98 9.92 -20.25
N GLU A 350 -3.15 9.10 -20.87
CA GLU A 350 -3.58 7.84 -21.46
C GLU A 350 -3.05 6.67 -20.65
N PRO A 351 -3.92 5.72 -20.23
CA PRO A 351 -3.49 4.52 -19.55
C PRO A 351 -2.58 3.67 -20.42
N GLN A 352 -1.50 3.19 -19.83
CA GLN A 352 -0.56 2.26 -20.47
C GLN A 352 -0.85 0.86 -19.92
N GLY A 353 -1.01 -0.11 -20.83
CA GLY A 353 -1.35 -1.48 -20.48
C GLY A 353 -2.49 -2.07 -21.32
N PRO A 354 -2.95 -3.29 -20.99
CA PRO A 354 -2.46 -4.08 -19.84
C PRO A 354 -1.00 -4.46 -20.00
N PHE A 355 -0.29 -4.60 -18.86
CA PHE A 355 1.10 -5.06 -18.87
C PHE A 355 1.18 -6.52 -19.32
N LEU A 356 2.18 -6.84 -20.11
CA LEU A 356 2.55 -8.20 -20.45
C LEU A 356 3.40 -8.78 -19.31
N MET A 357 3.00 -9.91 -18.76
CA MET A 357 3.75 -10.62 -17.72
C MET A 357 4.55 -11.76 -18.34
N GLN A 358 5.87 -11.83 -18.08
CA GLN A 358 6.72 -12.87 -18.64
C GLN A 358 7.73 -13.39 -17.60
N PRO A 359 7.85 -14.73 -17.42
CA PRO A 359 6.89 -15.74 -17.89
C PRO A 359 5.50 -15.53 -17.30
N ASP A 360 4.48 -16.15 -17.90
CA ASP A 360 3.14 -16.11 -17.34
C ASP A 360 3.16 -16.60 -15.89
N PRO A 361 2.45 -15.92 -14.96
CA PRO A 361 2.35 -16.37 -13.58
C PRO A 361 1.81 -17.80 -13.57
N THR A 362 2.47 -18.69 -12.85
CA THR A 362 2.04 -20.10 -12.75
C THR A 362 0.82 -20.17 -11.83
N PRO A 363 -0.35 -20.65 -12.29
CA PRO A 363 -1.49 -20.85 -11.42
C PRO A 363 -1.14 -21.83 -10.31
N VAL A 364 -1.27 -21.39 -9.05
CA VAL A 364 -0.98 -22.22 -7.87
C VAL A 364 -2.07 -23.29 -7.77
N GLY A 365 -1.68 -24.55 -7.96
CA GLY A 365 -2.54 -25.71 -7.68
C GLY A 365 -3.12 -26.45 -8.88
N GLN A 366 -2.80 -26.11 -10.11
CA GLN A 366 -3.08 -26.95 -11.26
C GLN A 366 -2.02 -28.07 -11.35
N ASN A 367 -2.38 -29.26 -10.84
CA ASN A 367 -1.71 -30.48 -11.29
C ASN A 367 -2.07 -30.64 -12.78
N THR A 368 -1.06 -30.74 -13.64
CA THR A 368 -1.15 -30.75 -15.09
C THR A 368 -1.86 -31.99 -15.68
N ASP A 369 -2.52 -32.82 -14.88
CA ASP A 369 -3.07 -34.11 -15.31
C ASP A 369 -4.61 -34.17 -15.40
N ASP A 370 -5.35 -33.13 -14.98
CA ASP A 370 -6.83 -33.15 -15.04
C ASP A 370 -7.37 -32.13 -16.07
N SER A 371 -7.51 -32.61 -17.32
CA SER A 371 -8.07 -31.87 -18.46
C SER A 371 -9.60 -31.73 -18.45
N ASP A 372 -10.28 -31.95 -17.34
CA ASP A 372 -11.76 -32.01 -17.28
C ASP A 372 -12.37 -31.33 -16.04
N SER A 373 -11.81 -30.21 -15.58
CA SER A 373 -12.51 -29.37 -14.62
C SER A 373 -13.18 -28.20 -15.34
N SER A 374 -14.53 -28.26 -15.36
CA SER A 374 -15.43 -27.17 -15.72
C SER A 374 -14.91 -25.84 -15.13
N ALA A 375 -14.81 -24.82 -15.98
CA ALA A 375 -14.47 -23.45 -15.63
C ALA A 375 -15.57 -22.86 -14.71
N ASP A 376 -15.55 -23.25 -13.43
CA ASP A 376 -16.53 -22.79 -12.47
C ASP A 376 -15.81 -22.40 -11.16
N ASP A 377 -15.86 -21.10 -10.84
CA ASP A 377 -15.61 -20.46 -9.54
C ASP A 377 -14.21 -20.65 -8.89
N SER A 378 -13.12 -20.54 -9.61
CA SER A 378 -11.85 -20.22 -8.95
C SER A 378 -11.85 -18.73 -8.57
N CYS A 379 -11.73 -18.43 -7.29
CA CYS A 379 -11.69 -17.07 -6.77
C CYS A 379 -10.29 -16.45 -7.00
N ASP A 380 -9.85 -16.47 -8.25
CA ASP A 380 -8.54 -15.96 -8.68
C ASP A 380 -8.53 -14.42 -8.84
N ASP A 381 -9.57 -13.74 -8.31
CA ASP A 381 -9.69 -12.30 -8.36
C ASP A 381 -8.56 -11.62 -7.61
N VAL A 382 -7.94 -10.64 -8.25
CA VAL A 382 -6.98 -9.75 -7.61
C VAL A 382 -7.64 -8.98 -6.48
N SER A 383 -6.92 -8.85 -5.38
CA SER A 383 -7.35 -8.14 -4.18
C SER A 383 -6.58 -6.84 -3.92
N ALA A 384 -5.28 -6.83 -4.15
CA ALA A 384 -4.44 -5.67 -3.91
C ALA A 384 -3.22 -5.63 -4.82
N ILE A 385 -2.73 -4.42 -5.10
CA ILE A 385 -1.42 -4.17 -5.72
C ILE A 385 -0.58 -3.29 -4.81
N LEU A 386 0.71 -3.59 -4.71
CA LEU A 386 1.68 -2.79 -3.98
C LEU A 386 2.95 -2.63 -4.82
N ARG A 387 3.44 -1.41 -4.92
CA ARG A 387 4.74 -1.14 -5.53
C ARG A 387 5.78 -0.92 -4.44
N LEU A 388 6.85 -1.68 -4.52
CA LEU A 388 8.05 -1.55 -3.72
C LEU A 388 9.20 -1.06 -4.60
N GLU A 389 10.29 -0.62 -3.98
CA GLU A 389 11.47 -0.14 -4.67
C GLU A 389 12.72 -0.71 -4.05
N THR A 390 13.66 -1.11 -4.92
CA THR A 390 15.01 -1.50 -4.49
C THR A 390 15.81 -0.26 -4.13
N LYS A 391 16.99 -0.43 -3.57
CA LYS A 391 17.90 0.68 -3.23
C LYS A 391 18.36 1.45 -4.47
N CYS A 392 18.50 0.78 -5.61
CA CYS A 392 18.83 1.41 -6.90
C CYS A 392 17.62 2.00 -7.62
N GLY A 393 16.42 1.95 -7.03
CA GLY A 393 15.20 2.55 -7.56
C GLY A 393 14.46 1.70 -8.59
N LEU A 394 14.84 0.43 -8.76
CA LEU A 394 14.05 -0.50 -9.56
C LEU A 394 12.74 -0.84 -8.87
N GLY A 395 11.66 -0.89 -9.63
CA GLY A 395 10.34 -1.25 -9.12
C GLY A 395 10.16 -2.75 -8.94
N ILE A 396 9.54 -3.12 -7.83
CA ILE A 396 8.97 -4.44 -7.62
C ILE A 396 7.46 -4.26 -7.48
N VAL A 397 6.69 -4.89 -8.34
CA VAL A 397 5.23 -4.88 -8.29
C VAL A 397 4.76 -6.18 -7.66
N VAL A 398 3.95 -6.05 -6.62
CA VAL A 398 3.40 -7.17 -5.84
C VAL A 398 1.89 -7.16 -6.03
N VAL A 399 1.33 -8.29 -6.46
CA VAL A 399 -0.11 -8.48 -6.67
C VAL A 399 -0.62 -9.59 -5.77
N ALA A 400 -1.59 -9.30 -4.93
CA ALA A 400 -2.21 -10.29 -4.06
C ALA A 400 -3.58 -10.69 -4.59
N TYR A 401 -3.90 -11.96 -4.46
CA TYR A 401 -5.15 -12.57 -4.89
C TYR A 401 -6.01 -13.00 -3.71
N CYS A 402 -7.31 -13.19 -3.95
CA CYS A 402 -8.26 -13.56 -2.91
C CYS A 402 -8.07 -14.97 -2.36
N ASP A 403 -7.41 -15.84 -3.09
CA ASP A 403 -7.05 -17.20 -2.67
C ASP A 403 -5.75 -17.25 -1.81
N ALA A 404 -5.18 -16.05 -1.53
CA ALA A 404 -3.99 -15.85 -0.70
C ALA A 404 -2.65 -16.23 -1.33
N HIS A 405 -2.57 -16.34 -2.64
CA HIS A 405 -1.26 -16.26 -3.28
C HIS A 405 -0.89 -14.81 -3.61
N VAL A 406 0.38 -14.57 -3.79
CA VAL A 406 0.95 -13.26 -4.08
C VAL A 406 1.99 -13.42 -5.18
N ASP A 407 1.76 -12.76 -6.31
CA ASP A 407 2.72 -12.71 -7.40
C ASP A 407 3.65 -11.50 -7.27
N VAL A 408 4.89 -11.72 -7.62
CA VAL A 408 5.95 -10.72 -7.55
C VAL A 408 6.58 -10.52 -8.90
N PHE A 409 6.63 -9.27 -9.34
CA PHE A 409 7.16 -8.88 -10.64
C PHE A 409 8.25 -7.82 -10.48
N ALA A 410 9.25 -7.84 -11.35
CA ALA A 410 10.19 -6.74 -11.54
C ALA A 410 9.69 -5.82 -12.65
N ASP A 411 9.68 -4.53 -12.39
CA ASP A 411 9.38 -3.48 -13.35
C ASP A 411 10.69 -3.07 -14.06
N LEU A 412 11.08 -3.86 -15.07
CA LEU A 412 12.35 -3.70 -15.78
C LEU A 412 12.28 -2.64 -16.87
N GLU A 413 11.11 -2.40 -17.42
CA GLU A 413 10.87 -1.39 -18.44
C GLU A 413 10.21 -0.16 -17.79
N PRO A 414 10.91 0.99 -17.72
CA PRO A 414 10.36 2.16 -17.06
C PRO A 414 9.13 2.67 -17.82
N VAL A 415 8.04 2.87 -17.07
CA VAL A 415 6.86 3.58 -17.57
C VAL A 415 7.25 5.02 -17.84
N ILE A 416 7.01 5.51 -19.04
CA ILE A 416 7.27 6.91 -19.43
C ILE A 416 5.98 7.71 -19.53
N GLY A 417 6.07 9.04 -19.62
CA GLY A 417 4.91 9.92 -19.78
C GLY A 417 4.09 9.58 -21.04
N CYS A 418 2.77 9.41 -20.87
CA CYS A 418 1.83 9.13 -21.96
C CYS A 418 0.57 10.00 -21.84
N TRP A 419 0.28 10.76 -22.89
CA TRP A 419 -0.84 11.70 -22.95
C TRP A 419 -1.84 11.32 -24.04
N SER A 420 -3.12 11.64 -23.83
CA SER A 420 -4.18 11.36 -24.81
C SER A 420 -3.91 12.03 -26.16
N GLY A 421 -4.23 11.31 -27.23
CA GLY A 421 -3.92 11.70 -28.61
C GLY A 421 -2.72 10.94 -29.19
N ALA A 422 -1.91 10.30 -28.36
CA ALA A 422 -0.87 9.39 -28.82
C ALA A 422 -1.42 8.04 -29.30
N ARG A 423 -2.63 7.64 -28.87
CA ARG A 423 -3.21 6.31 -29.11
C ARG A 423 -3.49 5.98 -30.56
N GLU A 424 -3.90 6.96 -31.37
CA GLU A 424 -4.11 6.71 -32.82
C GLU A 424 -2.79 6.44 -33.53
N MET A 425 -1.69 6.95 -32.98
CA MET A 425 -0.33 6.76 -33.50
C MET A 425 0.40 5.59 -32.80
N ASN A 426 -0.06 5.15 -31.62
CA ASN A 426 0.57 4.11 -30.79
C ASN A 426 -0.08 2.71 -30.92
N ARG A 427 -0.88 2.45 -31.95
CA ARG A 427 -1.50 1.11 -32.13
C ARG A 427 -0.51 -0.04 -32.26
N GLU A 428 0.74 0.27 -32.62
CA GLU A 428 1.83 -0.71 -32.80
C GLU A 428 2.83 -0.71 -31.63
N ARG A 429 2.64 0.15 -30.61
CA ARG A 429 3.54 0.18 -29.45
C ARG A 429 3.46 -1.15 -28.70
N GLN A 430 4.63 -1.70 -28.38
CA GLN A 430 4.72 -2.89 -27.53
C GLN A 430 4.05 -2.62 -26.17
N LEU A 431 3.35 -3.62 -25.65
CA LEU A 431 2.79 -3.55 -24.30
C LEU A 431 3.93 -3.49 -23.29
N PRO A 432 3.81 -2.66 -22.26
CA PRO A 432 4.84 -2.62 -21.21
C PRO A 432 4.95 -3.98 -20.52
N LEU A 433 6.16 -4.36 -20.14
CA LEU A 433 6.52 -5.68 -19.64
C LEU A 433 6.79 -5.65 -18.15
N LEU A 434 6.25 -6.65 -17.44
CA LEU A 434 6.65 -7.01 -16.08
C LEU A 434 7.30 -8.40 -16.09
N ALA A 435 8.50 -8.49 -15.54
CA ALA A 435 9.19 -9.78 -15.42
C ALA A 435 8.73 -10.50 -14.15
N THR A 436 8.17 -11.70 -14.29
CA THR A 436 7.72 -12.53 -13.16
C THR A 436 8.93 -13.05 -12.39
N LEU A 437 9.05 -12.67 -11.12
CA LEU A 437 10.08 -13.13 -10.20
C LEU A 437 9.67 -14.43 -9.48
N GLY A 438 8.39 -14.59 -9.21
CA GLY A 438 7.84 -15.78 -8.57
C GLY A 438 6.52 -15.52 -7.87
N THR A 439 5.95 -16.61 -7.35
CA THR A 439 4.70 -16.62 -6.61
C THR A 439 4.95 -17.04 -5.16
N VAL A 440 4.33 -16.36 -4.24
CA VAL A 440 4.37 -16.63 -2.78
C VAL A 440 3.02 -17.18 -2.37
N ASP A 441 2.98 -18.39 -1.83
CA ASP A 441 1.80 -18.96 -1.19
C ASP A 441 1.83 -18.60 0.30
N LEU A 442 0.80 -17.88 0.77
CA LEU A 442 0.67 -17.52 2.20
C LEU A 442 0.13 -18.68 3.05
N ASP A 443 -0.06 -19.87 2.45
CA ASP A 443 -0.51 -21.13 3.11
C ASP A 443 -1.71 -20.92 4.06
N LEU A 444 -2.76 -20.29 3.55
CA LEU A 444 -4.00 -20.10 4.31
C LEU A 444 -4.87 -21.36 4.40
N LYS A 445 -4.36 -22.52 3.99
CA LYS A 445 -5.05 -23.79 4.13
C LYS A 445 -5.27 -24.05 5.62
N SER A 446 -6.53 -23.98 6.04
CA SER A 446 -6.91 -24.36 7.39
C SER A 446 -6.45 -25.79 7.64
N ASN A 447 -5.57 -26.01 8.61
CA ASN A 447 -5.23 -27.32 9.15
C ASN A 447 -6.44 -27.90 9.90
N VAL A 448 -7.58 -28.04 9.22
CA VAL A 448 -8.68 -28.84 9.72
C VAL A 448 -8.37 -30.28 9.35
N GLY A 449 -7.57 -30.93 10.22
CA GLY A 449 -7.44 -32.36 10.23
C GLY A 449 -8.78 -33.02 10.51
N SER A 450 -9.59 -33.23 9.48
CA SER A 450 -10.63 -34.26 9.48
C SER A 450 -10.45 -35.09 8.22
N ALA A 451 -9.77 -36.20 8.40
CA ALA A 451 -9.79 -37.32 7.46
C ALA A 451 -11.26 -37.68 7.20
N GLY A 452 -11.78 -37.38 6.01
CA GLY A 452 -13.05 -37.98 5.55
C GLY A 452 -14.07 -37.09 4.84
N SER A 453 -13.86 -35.81 4.62
CA SER A 453 -14.84 -35.03 3.85
C SER A 453 -14.36 -34.77 2.42
N GLN A 454 -15.08 -35.36 1.45
CA GLN A 454 -14.87 -35.22 0.00
C GLN A 454 -15.28 -33.82 -0.53
N ASN A 455 -15.55 -32.84 0.33
CA ASN A 455 -15.90 -31.46 -0.04
C ASN A 455 -14.78 -30.47 0.37
N ALA A 456 -13.55 -30.76 -0.01
CA ALA A 456 -12.40 -29.88 0.28
C ALA A 456 -12.44 -28.54 -0.51
N SER A 457 -13.31 -28.41 -1.50
CA SER A 457 -13.45 -27.16 -2.28
C SER A 457 -14.29 -26.08 -1.60
N ALA A 458 -15.07 -26.40 -0.55
CA ALA A 458 -16.00 -25.46 0.07
C ALA A 458 -15.42 -24.61 1.22
N ASN A 459 -14.17 -24.81 1.65
CA ASN A 459 -13.59 -24.16 2.83
C ASN A 459 -12.33 -23.32 2.56
N ARG A 460 -12.09 -22.88 1.32
CA ARG A 460 -11.18 -21.77 1.09
C ARG A 460 -11.87 -20.52 1.64
N SER A 461 -11.39 -20.00 2.76
CA SER A 461 -11.85 -18.70 3.26
C SER A 461 -11.34 -17.62 2.31
N SER A 462 -12.04 -17.46 1.20
CA SER A 462 -11.81 -16.41 0.23
C SER A 462 -12.10 -15.06 0.90
N GLY A 463 -11.09 -14.27 1.11
CA GLY A 463 -11.21 -12.96 1.70
C GLY A 463 -10.22 -12.00 1.06
N ALA A 464 -10.57 -10.70 1.03
CA ALA A 464 -9.67 -9.69 0.52
C ALA A 464 -8.33 -9.71 1.26
N VAL A 465 -7.24 -9.78 0.53
CA VAL A 465 -5.88 -9.56 1.03
C VAL A 465 -5.53 -8.10 0.84
N ALA A 466 -5.01 -7.45 1.88
CA ALA A 466 -4.45 -6.11 1.78
C ALA A 466 -2.92 -6.17 1.90
N LEU A 467 -2.23 -5.34 1.12
CA LEU A 467 -0.78 -5.24 1.13
C LEU A 467 -0.36 -3.91 1.74
N ILE A 468 0.59 -3.95 2.67
CA ILE A 468 1.11 -2.77 3.37
C ILE A 468 2.63 -2.85 3.36
N GLY A 469 3.30 -1.83 2.79
CA GLY A 469 4.77 -1.74 2.79
C GLY A 469 5.33 -1.48 4.18
N ASP A 470 6.53 -1.99 4.43
CA ASP A 470 7.26 -1.70 5.67
C ASP A 470 7.85 -0.28 5.63
N PRO A 471 7.67 0.53 6.67
CA PRO A 471 8.16 1.91 6.68
C PRO A 471 9.68 2.05 6.78
N LEU A 472 10.40 1.00 7.21
CA LEU A 472 11.86 1.02 7.36
C LEU A 472 12.58 0.27 6.23
N ASN A 473 11.94 -0.76 5.67
CA ASN A 473 12.56 -1.65 4.69
C ASN A 473 11.77 -1.65 3.38
N SER A 474 12.31 -1.01 2.36
CA SER A 474 11.62 -0.80 1.08
C SER A 474 11.26 -2.09 0.33
N CYS A 475 11.95 -3.22 0.61
CA CYS A 475 11.67 -4.53 0.02
C CYS A 475 10.97 -5.49 1.00
N VAL A 476 10.30 -4.99 2.02
CA VAL A 476 9.50 -5.78 2.96
C VAL A 476 8.06 -5.30 2.93
N PHE A 477 7.12 -6.23 2.99
CA PHE A 477 5.71 -5.90 3.09
C PHE A 477 4.95 -6.88 3.99
N TYR A 478 3.75 -6.47 4.35
CA TYR A 478 2.82 -7.27 5.14
C TYR A 478 1.58 -7.58 4.32
N ALA A 479 1.19 -8.85 4.28
CA ALA A 479 -0.06 -9.31 3.71
C ALA A 479 -1.06 -9.54 4.85
N LEU A 480 -2.11 -8.72 4.84
CA LEU A 480 -3.20 -8.76 5.80
C LEU A 480 -4.38 -9.50 5.20
N HIS A 481 -4.86 -10.55 5.85
CA HIS A 481 -5.98 -11.38 5.37
C HIS A 481 -6.88 -11.84 6.53
N SER A 482 -7.96 -12.55 6.21
CA SER A 482 -8.95 -12.99 7.20
C SER A 482 -8.37 -13.85 8.33
N ASN A 483 -7.29 -14.59 8.09
CA ASN A 483 -6.72 -15.56 9.03
C ASN A 483 -5.47 -15.03 9.75
N GLY A 484 -5.02 -13.80 9.47
CA GLY A 484 -3.86 -13.22 10.12
C GLY A 484 -3.06 -12.23 9.31
N VAL A 485 -1.78 -12.14 9.63
CA VAL A 485 -0.81 -11.25 8.99
C VAL A 485 0.47 -12.02 8.70
N HIS A 486 0.91 -11.99 7.45
CA HIS A 486 2.21 -12.50 7.03
C HIS A 486 3.16 -11.34 6.71
N ARG A 487 4.39 -11.44 7.16
CA ARG A 487 5.51 -10.62 6.71
C ARG A 487 6.22 -11.34 5.57
N VAL A 488 6.40 -10.63 4.48
CA VAL A 488 7.15 -11.13 3.32
C VAL A 488 8.39 -10.27 3.13
N ASP A 489 9.55 -10.90 3.18
CA ASP A 489 10.85 -10.25 3.07
C ASP A 489 11.46 -10.54 1.69
N MET A 490 11.58 -9.49 0.89
CA MET A 490 12.08 -9.51 -0.48
C MET A 490 13.49 -8.89 -0.59
N ARG A 491 14.19 -8.65 0.53
CA ARG A 491 15.51 -7.97 0.53
C ARG A 491 16.54 -8.71 -0.31
N THR A 492 16.54 -10.04 -0.29
CA THR A 492 17.42 -10.86 -1.14
C THR A 492 17.16 -10.59 -2.63
N PHE A 493 15.89 -10.54 -3.05
CA PHE A 493 15.54 -10.17 -4.43
C PHE A 493 16.00 -8.76 -4.78
N GLY A 494 15.74 -7.78 -3.91
CA GLY A 494 16.19 -6.41 -4.11
C GLY A 494 17.70 -6.29 -4.27
N THR A 495 18.47 -7.00 -3.45
CA THR A 495 19.94 -7.02 -3.53
C THR A 495 20.45 -7.64 -4.84
N LEU A 496 19.83 -8.75 -5.28
CA LEU A 496 20.20 -9.41 -6.54
C LEU A 496 19.82 -8.55 -7.76
N LEU A 497 18.63 -7.92 -7.74
CA LEU A 497 18.21 -6.98 -8.78
C LEU A 497 19.16 -5.78 -8.86
N ASP A 498 19.51 -5.19 -7.73
CA ASP A 498 20.46 -4.07 -7.66
C ASP A 498 21.86 -4.49 -8.17
N ALA A 499 22.28 -5.73 -7.90
CA ALA A 499 23.53 -6.26 -8.39
C ALA A 499 23.52 -6.56 -9.91
N ALA A 500 22.35 -6.78 -10.50
CA ALA A 500 22.21 -7.01 -11.94
C ALA A 500 22.29 -5.71 -12.76
N ILE A 501 21.93 -4.57 -12.17
CA ILE A 501 21.88 -3.28 -12.86
C ILE A 501 23.29 -2.68 -12.97
N GLY A 502 23.67 -2.26 -14.19
CA GLY A 502 24.91 -1.51 -14.43
C GLY A 502 26.21 -2.30 -14.23
N GLN A 503 26.14 -3.63 -14.18
CA GLN A 503 27.30 -4.52 -14.05
C GLN A 503 27.70 -5.09 -15.43
N GLU A 504 28.95 -5.58 -15.51
CA GLU A 504 29.41 -6.34 -16.67
C GLU A 504 28.56 -7.61 -16.85
N ASP A 505 28.37 -8.07 -18.09
CA ASP A 505 27.51 -9.19 -18.49
C ASP A 505 27.61 -10.45 -17.61
N ALA A 506 28.83 -10.77 -17.15
CA ALA A 506 29.07 -11.96 -16.32
C ALA A 506 28.45 -11.84 -14.90
N LYS A 507 28.52 -10.66 -14.29
CA LYS A 507 27.94 -10.41 -12.96
C LYS A 507 26.43 -10.29 -13.02
N ALA A 508 25.92 -9.61 -14.05
CA ALA A 508 24.49 -9.54 -14.30
C ALA A 508 23.88 -10.94 -14.48
N LYS A 509 24.55 -11.81 -15.28
CA LYS A 509 24.10 -13.18 -15.48
C LYS A 509 24.07 -13.98 -14.17
N ALA A 510 25.12 -13.88 -13.34
CA ALA A 510 25.16 -14.57 -12.04
C ALA A 510 24.05 -14.07 -11.09
N ALA A 511 23.77 -12.77 -11.11
CA ALA A 511 22.67 -12.19 -10.31
C ALA A 511 21.29 -12.71 -10.79
N PHE A 512 21.06 -12.82 -12.12
CA PHE A 512 19.84 -13.41 -12.65
C PHE A 512 19.71 -14.90 -12.37
N GLU A 513 20.78 -15.67 -12.41
CA GLU A 513 20.79 -17.08 -11.97
C GLU A 513 20.47 -17.18 -10.48
N GLY A 514 20.99 -16.26 -9.66
CA GLY A 514 20.65 -16.14 -8.25
C GLY A 514 19.17 -15.84 -8.01
N LEU A 515 18.56 -14.93 -8.81
CA LEU A 515 17.14 -14.60 -8.72
C LEU A 515 16.24 -15.82 -8.94
N SER A 516 16.57 -16.69 -9.89
CA SER A 516 15.77 -17.90 -10.16
C SER A 516 15.83 -18.92 -9.01
N ALA A 517 16.87 -18.89 -8.21
CA ALA A 517 17.03 -19.76 -7.04
C ALA A 517 16.53 -19.13 -5.73
N ALA A 518 16.44 -17.80 -5.69
CA ALA A 518 16.01 -17.05 -4.50
C ALA A 518 14.52 -17.31 -4.20
N LYS A 519 14.20 -17.32 -2.90
CA LYS A 519 12.81 -17.38 -2.43
C LYS A 519 12.57 -16.27 -1.42
N PRO A 520 11.40 -15.61 -1.46
CA PRO A 520 11.05 -14.67 -0.42
C PRO A 520 10.94 -15.37 0.94
N ALA A 521 11.42 -14.73 1.99
CA ALA A 521 11.21 -15.23 3.34
C ALA A 521 9.80 -14.84 3.81
N VAL A 522 8.95 -15.84 4.05
CA VAL A 522 7.57 -15.66 4.50
C VAL A 522 7.44 -16.05 5.97
N GLN A 523 6.90 -15.15 6.78
CA GLN A 523 6.71 -15.39 8.20
C GLN A 523 5.30 -14.99 8.63
N CYS A 524 4.54 -15.91 9.22
CA CYS A 524 3.28 -15.62 9.86
C CYS A 524 3.54 -14.90 11.19
N ILE A 525 3.16 -13.62 11.29
CA ILE A 525 3.33 -12.78 12.49
C ILE A 525 2.10 -12.91 13.40
N VAL A 526 0.91 -12.85 12.82
CA VAL A 526 -0.35 -12.99 13.55
C VAL A 526 -1.15 -14.09 12.90
N ASN A 527 -1.59 -15.04 13.69
CA ASN A 527 -2.48 -16.10 13.23
C ASN A 527 -3.75 -16.11 14.09
N THR A 528 -4.90 -15.87 13.46
CA THR A 528 -6.21 -15.81 14.11
C THR A 528 -7.00 -17.10 13.97
N SER A 529 -6.53 -18.08 13.20
CA SER A 529 -7.23 -19.35 12.96
C SER A 529 -7.24 -20.30 14.18
N PHE A 530 -6.36 -20.09 15.15
CA PHE A 530 -6.25 -20.97 16.32
C PHE A 530 -7.32 -20.73 17.40
N TYR A 531 -8.06 -19.62 17.33
CA TYR A 531 -8.99 -19.24 18.40
C TYR A 531 -10.40 -19.78 18.24
N SER A 532 -10.68 -20.49 17.16
CA SER A 532 -12.02 -20.93 16.85
C SER A 532 -12.15 -22.45 16.88
N GLY A 533 -12.53 -23.02 18.04
CA GLY A 533 -13.14 -24.33 18.10
C GLY A 533 -14.50 -24.39 17.39
N ASP A 534 -15.10 -23.25 17.15
CA ASP A 534 -16.31 -23.03 16.34
C ASP A 534 -15.89 -22.31 15.04
N GLN A 535 -16.50 -22.66 13.92
CA GLN A 535 -16.21 -22.28 12.52
C GLN A 535 -16.18 -20.75 12.21
N HIS A 536 -16.00 -19.89 13.19
CA HIS A 536 -15.97 -18.45 13.03
C HIS A 536 -14.53 -17.92 13.09
N THR A 537 -13.94 -17.65 11.92
CA THR A 537 -12.68 -16.92 11.84
C THR A 537 -12.88 -15.49 12.35
N THR A 538 -11.98 -15.01 13.20
CA THR A 538 -11.94 -13.62 13.63
C THR A 538 -11.01 -12.84 12.68
N PRO A 539 -11.54 -12.14 11.67
CA PRO A 539 -10.70 -11.51 10.66
C PRO A 539 -9.89 -10.36 11.23
N VAL A 540 -8.66 -10.21 10.73
CA VAL A 540 -7.89 -8.99 10.96
C VAL A 540 -8.47 -7.87 10.09
N VAL A 541 -8.79 -6.73 10.71
CA VAL A 541 -9.48 -5.61 10.06
C VAL A 541 -8.67 -4.32 10.07
N GLY A 542 -7.44 -4.38 10.52
CA GLY A 542 -6.54 -3.23 10.51
C GLY A 542 -5.13 -3.63 10.90
N LEU A 543 -4.16 -2.99 10.29
CA LEU A 543 -2.74 -3.18 10.56
C LEU A 543 -2.05 -1.83 10.64
N ALA A 544 -1.15 -1.68 11.58
CA ALA A 544 -0.27 -0.53 11.67
C ALA A 544 1.13 -0.96 12.11
N VAL A 545 2.14 -0.46 11.42
CA VAL A 545 3.54 -0.68 11.76
C VAL A 545 4.08 0.57 12.45
N ILE A 546 4.52 0.41 13.68
CA ILE A 546 5.14 1.46 14.48
C ILE A 546 6.64 1.40 14.29
N HIS A 547 7.26 2.53 13.97
CA HIS A 547 8.71 2.72 13.93
C HIS A 547 9.08 4.00 14.68
N ASP A 548 9.04 3.93 15.98
CA ASP A 548 9.34 5.05 16.85
C ASP A 548 10.41 4.66 17.86
N VAL A 549 11.35 5.57 18.15
CA VAL A 549 12.47 5.31 19.07
C VAL A 549 11.98 4.92 20.46
N TYR A 550 10.85 5.50 20.88
CA TYR A 550 10.29 5.25 22.21
C TYR A 550 9.34 4.04 22.23
N LEU A 551 8.50 3.89 21.17
CA LEU A 551 7.51 2.82 21.08
C LEU A 551 8.08 1.51 20.52
N SER A 552 9.34 1.53 20.07
CA SER A 552 10.01 0.41 19.40
C SER A 552 9.49 0.16 17.98
N TYR A 553 10.09 -0.82 17.31
CA TYR A 553 9.63 -1.27 16.00
C TYR A 553 8.68 -2.45 16.22
N SER A 554 7.38 -2.19 16.01
CA SER A 554 6.31 -3.11 16.38
C SER A 554 5.17 -3.08 15.38
N LEU A 555 4.48 -4.18 15.27
CA LEU A 555 3.27 -4.33 14.47
C LEU A 555 2.06 -4.38 15.41
N LEU A 556 1.02 -3.61 15.09
CA LEU A 556 -0.28 -3.68 15.74
C LEU A 556 -1.32 -4.20 14.74
N ALA A 557 -2.07 -5.21 15.11
CA ALA A 557 -3.15 -5.78 14.32
C ALA A 557 -4.48 -5.68 15.09
N LEU A 558 -5.49 -5.11 14.45
CA LEU A 558 -6.85 -5.08 14.96
C LEU A 558 -7.62 -6.29 14.45
N VAL A 559 -8.05 -7.14 15.37
CA VAL A 559 -8.84 -8.33 15.09
C VAL A 559 -10.31 -8.03 15.41
N ALA A 560 -11.21 -8.39 14.50
CA ALA A 560 -12.63 -8.19 14.73
C ALA A 560 -13.14 -9.07 15.91
N PRO A 561 -14.12 -8.62 16.69
CA PRO A 561 -14.85 -7.36 16.54
C PRO A 561 -14.09 -6.14 17.06
N SER A 562 -13.15 -6.26 18.02
CA SER A 562 -12.51 -5.12 18.68
C SER A 562 -11.30 -5.52 19.54
N GLN A 563 -10.55 -6.52 19.14
CA GLN A 563 -9.38 -6.99 19.87
C GLN A 563 -8.10 -6.50 19.19
N LEU A 564 -7.23 -5.81 19.94
CA LEU A 564 -5.90 -5.46 19.45
C LEU A 564 -4.91 -6.57 19.82
N THR A 565 -4.05 -6.92 18.90
CA THR A 565 -2.86 -7.75 19.15
C THR A 565 -1.65 -7.09 18.55
N GLY A 566 -0.46 -7.49 18.94
CA GLY A 566 0.77 -6.93 18.41
C GLY A 566 1.92 -7.91 18.43
N ALA A 567 2.97 -7.57 17.70
CA ALA A 567 4.22 -8.31 17.67
C ALA A 567 5.41 -7.35 17.62
N SER A 568 6.48 -7.66 18.32
CA SER A 568 7.73 -6.93 18.20
C SER A 568 8.47 -7.36 16.92
N LEU A 569 8.72 -6.41 16.03
CA LEU A 569 9.41 -6.66 14.77
C LEU A 569 10.93 -6.66 14.93
N SER A 570 11.45 -6.05 15.99
CA SER A 570 12.88 -6.04 16.29
C SER A 570 13.44 -7.40 16.67
N LEU A 571 12.57 -8.34 17.09
CA LEU A 571 12.91 -9.73 17.41
C LEU A 571 12.78 -10.66 16.19
N ILE A 572 12.23 -10.19 15.09
CA ILE A 572 12.19 -10.93 13.83
C ILE A 572 13.61 -10.86 13.28
N GLN A 573 14.37 -11.93 13.46
CA GLN A 573 15.73 -12.05 12.97
C GLN A 573 15.77 -11.66 11.49
N GLU A 574 16.76 -10.87 11.12
CA GLU A 574 17.17 -10.78 9.73
C GLU A 574 17.33 -12.20 9.21
N PRO A 575 16.89 -12.52 7.98
CA PRO A 575 17.20 -13.80 7.36
C PRO A 575 18.69 -14.02 7.58
N ASP A 576 19.03 -15.14 8.17
CA ASP A 576 20.35 -15.42 8.75
C ASP A 576 21.45 -14.78 7.91
N ALA A 577 22.30 -13.95 8.54
CA ALA A 577 23.48 -13.38 7.89
C ALA A 577 24.38 -14.47 7.30
N GLU A 578 24.20 -15.74 7.71
CA GLU A 578 24.78 -16.92 7.08
C GLU A 578 24.15 -17.21 5.72
N ALA A 579 22.83 -17.04 5.52
CA ALA A 579 22.19 -17.22 4.22
C ALA A 579 22.55 -16.09 3.24
N ASP A 580 22.69 -14.85 3.73
CA ASP A 580 23.21 -13.73 2.94
C ASP A 580 24.69 -13.95 2.60
N ALA A 581 25.48 -14.47 3.55
CA ALA A 581 26.89 -14.82 3.32
C ALA A 581 27.05 -16.03 2.37
N GLU A 582 26.18 -17.05 2.44
CA GLU A 582 26.13 -18.15 1.48
C GLU A 582 25.71 -17.69 0.09
N THR A 583 24.72 -16.81 -0.01
CA THR A 583 24.28 -16.22 -1.29
C THR A 583 25.39 -15.35 -1.87
N GLN A 584 26.07 -14.56 -1.05
CA GLN A 584 27.20 -13.73 -1.48
C GLN A 584 28.43 -14.58 -1.83
N ALA A 585 28.72 -15.64 -1.09
CA ALA A 585 29.78 -16.59 -1.40
C ALA A 585 29.47 -17.39 -2.68
N ALA A 586 28.22 -17.80 -2.90
CA ALA A 586 27.78 -18.44 -4.13
C ALA A 586 27.90 -17.51 -5.35
N LEU A 587 27.59 -16.23 -5.17
CA LEU A 587 27.75 -15.19 -6.20
C LEU A 587 29.24 -14.95 -6.49
N GLU A 588 30.10 -14.85 -5.47
CA GLU A 588 31.54 -14.70 -5.62
C GLU A 588 32.17 -15.94 -6.28
N GLN A 589 31.69 -17.13 -5.96
CA GLN A 589 32.15 -18.37 -6.57
C GLN A 589 31.70 -18.51 -8.03
N ALA A 590 30.45 -18.14 -8.36
CA ALA A 590 29.94 -18.10 -9.73
C ALA A 590 30.72 -17.07 -10.58
N ILE A 591 31.12 -15.93 -9.99
CA ILE A 591 31.98 -14.94 -10.64
C ILE A 591 33.39 -15.49 -10.87
N ALA A 592 33.96 -16.22 -9.90
CA ALA A 592 35.28 -16.83 -10.03
C ALA A 592 35.31 -17.93 -11.10
N ASP A 593 34.25 -18.74 -11.19
CA ASP A 593 34.12 -19.82 -12.19
C ASP A 593 33.88 -19.26 -13.61
N SER A 594 33.30 -18.06 -13.75
CA SER A 594 33.04 -17.41 -15.04
C SER A 594 34.26 -16.70 -15.65
N THR A 595 35.31 -16.44 -14.87
CA THR A 595 36.53 -15.77 -15.35
C THR A 595 37.50 -16.71 -16.13
N GLY A 596 37.13 -17.98 -16.32
CA GLY A 596 37.83 -18.95 -17.15
C GLY A 596 37.41 -18.89 -18.64
N THR A 597 38.08 -18.02 -19.43
CA THR A 597 38.03 -17.86 -20.89
C THR A 597 36.82 -17.14 -21.52
N PRO A 598 37.05 -16.07 -22.30
CA PRO A 598 35.94 -15.34 -22.93
C PRO A 598 35.43 -16.09 -24.17
N ARG A 599 34.31 -16.78 -24.04
CA ARG A 599 33.52 -17.19 -25.21
C ARG A 599 32.41 -16.15 -25.41
N ARG A 600 32.49 -15.44 -26.55
CA ARG A 600 31.36 -14.68 -27.09
C ARG A 600 30.16 -15.62 -27.21
N VAL A 601 29.11 -15.35 -26.47
CA VAL A 601 27.81 -15.99 -26.61
C VAL A 601 26.85 -14.95 -27.20
N ASN A 602 26.52 -15.12 -28.48
CA ASN A 602 25.36 -14.46 -29.07
C ASN A 602 24.12 -15.04 -28.41
N VAL A 603 23.39 -14.23 -27.65
CA VAL A 603 22.08 -14.61 -27.12
C VAL A 603 21.06 -14.43 -28.23
N SER A 604 20.77 -15.51 -28.95
CA SER A 604 19.58 -15.61 -29.79
C SER A 604 18.47 -16.19 -28.92
N TYR A 605 17.44 -15.44 -28.65
CA TYR A 605 16.20 -15.97 -28.09
C TYR A 605 15.56 -16.88 -29.14
N SER A 606 15.58 -18.16 -28.90
CA SER A 606 14.79 -19.15 -29.64
C SER A 606 13.53 -19.42 -28.81
N ALA A 607 12.41 -18.88 -29.27
CA ALA A 607 11.11 -19.40 -28.89
C ALA A 607 11.04 -20.86 -29.36
N LYS A 608 10.98 -21.79 -28.44
CA LYS A 608 10.53 -23.17 -28.70
C LYS A 608 9.83 -23.73 -27.45
N ASP A 609 8.54 -24.05 -27.77
CA ASP A 609 7.63 -25.04 -27.18
C ASP A 609 7.39 -24.98 -25.68
#